data_13d82b87604daed7b7fdbb43e06faa34
#
_entry.id   13d82b87604daed7b7fdbb43e06faa34
#
_cell.length_a   1.000
_cell.length_b   1.000
_cell.length_c   1.000
_cell.angle_alpha   90.00
_cell.angle_beta   90.00
_cell.angle_gamma   90.00
#
_symmetry.space_group_name_H-M   'P 1'
#
loop_
_entity.id
_entity.type
_entity.pdbx_description
1 polymer ?
#
loop_
_entity_poly.entity_id
_entity_poly.type
_entity_poly.pdbx_seq_one_letter_code
_entity_poly.pdbx_strand_id
1 'polypeptide(L)'
;MLEQVEITGVAAEGKALARVNDLVVFVPFAAPGDIVDLQLIRKKHNYAEARIVKFHAYSSLRVNPFCEHFGVCGGCKWQHVAYDYQLQFKRQQVEDNLTRIGKIPLPEILPTKGSTKQQYYRNKLEFSFSNKSWLTYEQLQTEEEFDCRNALGFHIPGMFDKVLDIKKCWLQDDISNRIRLSIRQYAIDNHYPFFDLREQTGFMRNIIIRTSSTGEVMLIVVFFEPDMVRIERMMQHIADTFPEITSLLYIVNQKRNDTITDQEVCVFRGRDYIWESMEGLRFKIGPKSFYQTNSEQAYELYKVAREFAGLTGTELVYDLYTGTGTIANFVARQSRKVVGIEYVPEAIEDAKENARINGLDNTLFYAGDMKDILTEDFIEEHGRPEVVITDPPRAGMHDDVIKTILFASPERIVYVSCNPATQARDLSLLAAKYKVERVQPVDMFPHTHHVENVVLLVRKE
;
A
#
# COMPACT_ATOMS: atom_id res chain seq x y z
N MET A 1 -15.68 12.21 -30.42
CA MET A 1 -14.28 12.65 -30.52
C MET A 1 -14.21 14.07 -29.99
N LEU A 2 -13.16 14.40 -29.26
CA LEU A 2 -12.78 15.74 -28.88
C LEU A 2 -11.37 15.96 -29.42
N GLU A 3 -11.15 17.03 -30.15
CA GLU A 3 -9.88 17.26 -30.87
C GLU A 3 -9.08 18.37 -30.21
N GLN A 4 -7.74 18.22 -30.21
CA GLN A 4 -6.78 19.20 -29.71
C GLN A 4 -7.07 19.68 -28.28
N VAL A 5 -7.44 18.75 -27.41
CA VAL A 5 -7.76 19.06 -26.01
C VAL A 5 -6.47 19.20 -25.19
N GLU A 6 -6.33 20.30 -24.49
CA GLU A 6 -5.25 20.52 -23.53
C GLU A 6 -5.58 19.84 -22.19
N ILE A 7 -4.64 19.08 -21.67
CA ILE A 7 -4.71 18.48 -20.34
C ILE A 7 -4.25 19.54 -19.32
N THR A 8 -5.12 19.87 -18.37
CA THR A 8 -4.93 21.02 -17.49
C THR A 8 -4.54 20.67 -16.05
N GLY A 9 -4.67 19.41 -15.66
CA GLY A 9 -4.37 19.01 -14.26
C GLY A 9 -4.41 17.53 -14.02
N VAL A 10 -4.31 17.16 -12.73
CA VAL A 10 -4.39 15.78 -12.24
C VAL A 10 -5.59 15.66 -11.29
N ALA A 11 -6.27 14.55 -11.38
CA ALA A 11 -7.43 14.21 -10.56
C ALA A 11 -7.14 13.02 -9.64
N ALA A 12 -8.15 12.64 -8.87
CA ALA A 12 -8.13 11.43 -8.05
C ALA A 12 -7.79 10.18 -8.88
N GLU A 13 -7.26 9.15 -8.23
CA GLU A 13 -6.86 7.87 -8.83
C GLU A 13 -5.75 8.00 -9.89
N GLY A 14 -5.04 9.13 -9.92
CA GLY A 14 -3.92 9.35 -10.83
C GLY A 14 -4.30 9.60 -12.30
N LYS A 15 -5.57 9.85 -12.59
CA LYS A 15 -6.03 10.27 -13.90
C LYS A 15 -5.69 11.74 -14.11
N ALA A 16 -5.31 12.11 -15.33
CA ALA A 16 -5.24 13.51 -15.71
C ALA A 16 -6.64 14.04 -16.04
N LEU A 17 -6.81 15.35 -16.03
CA LEU A 17 -8.09 15.99 -16.34
C LEU A 17 -7.94 17.08 -17.38
N ALA A 18 -8.99 17.24 -18.19
CA ALA A 18 -9.23 18.37 -19.06
C ALA A 18 -10.62 18.96 -18.80
N ARG A 19 -10.84 20.20 -19.23
CA ARG A 19 -12.15 20.84 -19.24
C ARG A 19 -12.52 21.22 -20.67
N VAL A 20 -13.67 20.72 -21.14
CA VAL A 20 -14.19 21.00 -22.46
C VAL A 20 -15.66 21.41 -22.34
N ASN A 21 -15.98 22.66 -22.61
CA ASN A 21 -17.36 23.22 -22.51
C ASN A 21 -18.01 22.85 -21.15
N ASP A 22 -17.36 23.19 -20.05
CA ASP A 22 -17.78 22.90 -18.67
C ASP A 22 -17.81 21.41 -18.26
N LEU A 23 -17.55 20.49 -19.19
CA LEU A 23 -17.44 19.08 -18.91
C LEU A 23 -16.02 18.74 -18.42
N VAL A 24 -15.93 18.10 -17.25
CA VAL A 24 -14.66 17.54 -16.77
C VAL A 24 -14.43 16.21 -17.47
N VAL A 25 -13.26 16.04 -18.10
CA VAL A 25 -12.88 14.81 -18.81
C VAL A 25 -11.67 14.19 -18.11
N PHE A 26 -11.83 12.96 -17.62
CA PHE A 26 -10.76 12.19 -17.01
C PHE A 26 -10.04 11.35 -18.06
N VAL A 27 -8.72 11.47 -18.10
CA VAL A 27 -7.87 10.86 -19.12
C VAL A 27 -6.73 10.10 -18.45
N PRO A 28 -6.71 8.76 -18.50
CA PRO A 28 -5.58 8.00 -17.99
C PRO A 28 -4.33 8.20 -18.87
N PHE A 29 -3.14 8.11 -18.25
CA PHE A 29 -1.84 8.19 -18.91
C PHE A 29 -1.55 9.50 -19.68
N ALA A 30 -2.34 10.55 -19.46
CA ALA A 30 -2.02 11.90 -19.86
C ALA A 30 -1.22 12.64 -18.78
N ALA A 31 -0.53 13.71 -19.18
CA ALA A 31 0.17 14.63 -18.29
C ALA A 31 -0.32 16.07 -18.53
N PRO A 32 -0.40 16.91 -17.49
CA PRO A 32 -0.74 18.34 -17.70
C PRO A 32 0.19 19.00 -18.71
N GLY A 33 -0.38 19.71 -19.68
CA GLY A 33 0.34 20.30 -20.83
C GLY A 33 0.38 19.41 -22.09
N ASP A 34 -0.12 18.17 -22.04
CA ASP A 34 -0.35 17.40 -23.27
C ASP A 34 -1.48 18.04 -24.08
N ILE A 35 -1.34 18.05 -25.42
CA ILE A 35 -2.42 18.39 -26.36
C ILE A 35 -2.79 17.13 -27.15
N VAL A 36 -4.02 16.65 -26.96
CA VAL A 36 -4.44 15.31 -27.43
C VAL A 36 -5.82 15.30 -28.06
N ASP A 37 -6.04 14.35 -28.98
CA ASP A 37 -7.38 13.96 -29.41
C ASP A 37 -7.90 12.86 -28.47
N LEU A 38 -9.15 13.01 -28.01
CA LEU A 38 -9.79 12.16 -27.05
C LEU A 38 -11.00 11.44 -27.61
N GLN A 39 -11.07 10.13 -27.42
CA GLN A 39 -12.29 9.37 -27.61
C GLN A 39 -13.00 9.19 -26.28
N LEU A 40 -14.24 9.67 -26.18
CA LEU A 40 -15.07 9.44 -25.00
C LEU A 40 -15.43 7.96 -24.90
N ILE A 41 -15.18 7.37 -23.74
CA ILE A 41 -15.55 5.98 -23.39
C ILE A 41 -16.88 5.97 -22.65
N ARG A 42 -17.03 6.92 -21.69
CA ARG A 42 -18.21 7.03 -20.84
C ARG A 42 -18.52 8.50 -20.59
N LYS A 43 -19.79 8.88 -20.69
CA LYS A 43 -20.24 10.25 -20.40
C LYS A 43 -21.36 10.22 -19.36
N LYS A 44 -21.24 11.04 -18.33
CA LYS A 44 -22.28 11.37 -17.36
C LYS A 44 -22.59 12.86 -17.41
N HIS A 45 -23.56 13.32 -16.61
CA HIS A 45 -24.03 14.71 -16.65
C HIS A 45 -22.87 15.71 -16.43
N ASN A 46 -22.02 15.48 -15.43
CA ASN A 46 -20.99 16.45 -15.02
C ASN A 46 -19.56 16.05 -15.40
N TYR A 47 -19.34 14.82 -15.91
CA TYR A 47 -18.01 14.36 -16.29
C TYR A 47 -18.03 13.31 -17.39
N ALA A 48 -16.89 13.10 -18.01
CA ALA A 48 -16.66 12.01 -18.94
C ALA A 48 -15.33 11.31 -18.64
N GLU A 49 -15.22 10.07 -19.10
CA GLU A 49 -13.97 9.32 -19.17
C GLU A 49 -13.60 9.16 -20.64
N ALA A 50 -12.34 9.38 -20.95
CA ALA A 50 -11.84 9.33 -22.32
C ALA A 50 -10.51 8.60 -22.40
N ARG A 51 -10.18 8.11 -23.58
CA ARG A 51 -8.84 7.62 -23.90
C ARG A 51 -8.18 8.50 -24.96
N ILE A 52 -6.87 8.59 -24.90
CA ILE A 52 -6.07 9.29 -25.90
C ILE A 52 -6.09 8.47 -27.21
N VAL A 53 -6.32 9.13 -28.32
CA VAL A 53 -6.26 8.54 -29.66
C VAL A 53 -5.03 9.03 -30.40
N LYS A 54 -4.67 10.34 -30.20
CA LYS A 54 -3.53 10.96 -30.85
C LYS A 54 -2.95 12.04 -29.96
N PHE A 55 -1.64 12.16 -29.98
CA PHE A 55 -0.91 13.29 -29.41
C PHE A 55 -0.60 14.32 -30.51
N HIS A 56 -0.87 15.58 -30.24
CA HIS A 56 -0.46 16.74 -31.07
C HIS A 56 0.80 17.38 -30.45
N ALA A 57 0.86 17.47 -29.13
CA ALA A 57 2.05 17.92 -28.42
C ALA A 57 2.19 17.14 -27.10
N TYR A 58 3.43 16.84 -26.74
CA TYR A 58 3.77 16.23 -25.47
C TYR A 58 4.13 17.31 -24.45
N SER A 59 3.67 17.13 -23.24
CA SER A 59 4.04 17.97 -22.11
C SER A 59 5.54 17.87 -21.79
N SER A 60 6.15 18.99 -21.38
CA SER A 60 7.53 19.02 -20.87
C SER A 60 7.71 18.27 -19.53
N LEU A 61 6.61 17.90 -18.86
CA LEU A 61 6.63 17.12 -17.63
C LEU A 61 6.90 15.64 -17.89
N ARG A 62 6.84 15.20 -19.15
CA ARG A 62 6.97 13.80 -19.52
C ARG A 62 8.42 13.32 -19.49
N VAL A 63 8.55 12.07 -19.05
CA VAL A 63 9.76 11.26 -19.15
C VAL A 63 9.43 9.90 -19.76
N ASN A 64 10.41 9.20 -20.31
CA ASN A 64 10.19 7.85 -20.81
C ASN A 64 10.01 6.87 -19.64
N PRO A 65 8.92 6.09 -19.62
CA PRO A 65 8.76 5.03 -18.64
C PRO A 65 9.89 3.99 -18.75
N PHE A 66 10.41 3.56 -17.59
CA PHE A 66 11.48 2.56 -17.56
C PHE A 66 10.96 1.11 -17.63
N CYS A 67 9.66 0.90 -17.38
CA CYS A 67 9.03 -0.42 -17.34
C CYS A 67 8.29 -0.70 -18.66
N GLU A 68 8.62 -1.80 -19.33
CA GLU A 68 7.95 -2.24 -20.56
C GLU A 68 6.45 -2.56 -20.37
N HIS A 69 6.03 -2.84 -19.15
CA HIS A 69 4.64 -3.14 -18.82
C HIS A 69 3.83 -1.90 -18.42
N PHE A 70 4.44 -0.72 -18.43
CA PHE A 70 3.74 0.51 -18.08
C PHE A 70 2.58 0.77 -19.04
N GLY A 71 1.44 1.19 -18.50
CA GLY A 71 0.22 1.41 -19.28
C GLY A 71 -0.69 0.18 -19.41
N VAL A 72 -0.16 -1.04 -19.16
CA VAL A 72 -0.93 -2.29 -19.23
C VAL A 72 -1.08 -2.92 -17.84
N CYS A 73 0.01 -3.11 -17.11
CA CYS A 73 0.04 -3.77 -15.80
C CYS A 73 -0.85 -3.10 -14.73
N GLY A 74 -1.07 -1.81 -14.79
CA GLY A 74 -1.91 -1.08 -13.82
C GLY A 74 -1.30 -0.81 -12.45
N GLY A 75 -0.14 -1.36 -12.11
CA GLY A 75 0.54 -1.13 -10.84
C GLY A 75 1.08 0.29 -10.70
N CYS A 76 1.71 0.81 -11.74
CA CYS A 76 2.20 2.19 -11.82
C CYS A 76 1.27 3.05 -12.66
N LYS A 77 1.08 4.32 -12.26
CA LYS A 77 0.21 5.28 -12.95
C LYS A 77 0.97 6.44 -13.56
N TRP A 78 2.18 6.78 -13.06
CA TRP A 78 2.87 8.02 -13.35
C TRP A 78 4.33 7.86 -13.79
N GLN A 79 4.77 6.67 -14.25
CA GLN A 79 6.14 6.52 -14.77
C GLN A 79 6.46 7.43 -15.96
N HIS A 80 5.45 7.95 -16.65
CA HIS A 80 5.58 8.89 -17.76
C HIS A 80 5.68 10.35 -17.33
N VAL A 81 5.66 10.64 -16.02
CA VAL A 81 5.78 11.97 -15.42
C VAL A 81 7.04 12.05 -14.59
N ALA A 82 7.82 13.12 -14.73
CA ALA A 82 9.02 13.33 -13.93
C ALA A 82 8.69 13.38 -12.43
N TYR A 83 9.57 12.82 -11.61
CA TYR A 83 9.27 12.52 -10.21
C TYR A 83 8.94 13.77 -9.37
N ASP A 84 9.63 14.88 -9.60
CA ASP A 84 9.37 16.13 -8.89
C ASP A 84 7.93 16.63 -9.09
N TYR A 85 7.36 16.42 -10.28
CA TYR A 85 5.96 16.76 -10.55
C TYR A 85 4.99 15.77 -9.89
N GLN A 86 5.36 14.49 -9.79
CA GLN A 86 4.56 13.54 -9.02
C GLN A 86 4.43 13.99 -7.55
N LEU A 87 5.50 14.51 -6.94
CA LEU A 87 5.47 15.06 -5.58
C LEU A 87 4.56 16.29 -5.47
N GLN A 88 4.63 17.19 -6.47
CA GLN A 88 3.74 18.36 -6.53
C GLN A 88 2.26 17.94 -6.65
N PHE A 89 1.95 16.96 -7.50
CA PHE A 89 0.58 16.47 -7.65
C PHE A 89 0.05 15.82 -6.36
N LYS A 90 0.89 15.11 -5.62
CA LYS A 90 0.51 14.55 -4.32
C LYS A 90 0.24 15.63 -3.28
N ARG A 91 1.07 16.69 -3.22
CA ARG A 91 0.82 17.86 -2.37
C ARG A 91 -0.52 18.52 -2.74
N GLN A 92 -0.75 18.77 -4.03
CA GLN A 92 -1.99 19.36 -4.52
C GLN A 92 -3.21 18.51 -4.19
N GLN A 93 -3.09 17.18 -4.30
CA GLN A 93 -4.17 16.26 -3.92
C GLN A 93 -4.53 16.38 -2.44
N VAL A 94 -3.54 16.48 -1.55
CA VAL A 94 -3.76 16.69 -0.11
C VAL A 94 -4.45 18.04 0.10
N GLU A 95 -3.91 19.12 -0.46
CA GLU A 95 -4.46 20.47 -0.33
C GLU A 95 -5.93 20.55 -0.80
N ASP A 96 -6.22 20.01 -1.98
CA ASP A 96 -7.58 19.98 -2.54
C ASP A 96 -8.57 19.25 -1.62
N ASN A 97 -8.18 18.10 -1.07
CA ASN A 97 -9.06 17.33 -0.18
C ASN A 97 -9.27 18.06 1.15
N LEU A 98 -8.21 18.52 1.79
CA LEU A 98 -8.31 19.19 3.07
C LEU A 98 -9.11 20.50 2.98
N THR A 99 -8.92 21.26 1.87
CA THR A 99 -9.61 22.52 1.65
C THR A 99 -11.09 22.30 1.29
N ARG A 100 -11.38 21.43 0.32
CA ARG A 100 -12.73 21.29 -0.24
C ARG A 100 -13.65 20.44 0.60
N ILE A 101 -13.13 19.39 1.26
CA ILE A 101 -13.88 18.48 2.11
C ILE A 101 -13.82 18.94 3.55
N GLY A 102 -12.62 19.16 4.08
CA GLY A 102 -12.39 19.54 5.48
C GLY A 102 -12.95 20.90 5.82
N LYS A 103 -12.83 21.88 4.91
CA LYS A 103 -13.33 23.26 5.07
C LYS A 103 -12.90 23.91 6.39
N ILE A 104 -11.70 23.59 6.83
CA ILE A 104 -11.07 24.09 8.06
C ILE A 104 -9.89 24.98 7.71
N PRO A 105 -9.50 25.91 8.58
CA PRO A 105 -8.28 26.68 8.42
C PRO A 105 -7.07 25.74 8.38
N LEU A 106 -6.21 25.92 7.38
CA LEU A 106 -5.00 25.13 7.20
C LEU A 106 -3.76 26.00 7.28
N PRO A 107 -2.66 25.51 7.87
CA PRO A 107 -1.34 26.13 7.71
C PRO A 107 -0.84 25.91 6.28
N GLU A 108 0.34 26.45 5.97
CA GLU A 108 1.03 26.07 4.74
C GLU A 108 1.32 24.56 4.75
N ILE A 109 0.91 23.87 3.66
CA ILE A 109 1.20 22.46 3.50
C ILE A 109 2.65 22.31 3.04
N LEU A 110 3.41 21.54 3.78
CA LEU A 110 4.81 21.29 3.48
C LEU A 110 5.00 20.58 2.13
N PRO A 111 6.15 20.75 1.45
CA PRO A 111 6.47 19.97 0.26
C PRO A 111 6.37 18.48 0.54
N THR A 112 5.85 17.70 -0.43
CA THR A 112 5.77 16.24 -0.27
C THR A 112 7.15 15.66 -0.02
N LYS A 113 7.30 14.90 1.06
CA LYS A 113 8.54 14.19 1.36
C LYS A 113 8.70 13.02 0.40
N GLY A 114 9.63 13.16 -0.56
CA GLY A 114 9.89 12.17 -1.60
C GLY A 114 10.66 10.96 -1.09
N SER A 115 10.59 9.87 -1.86
CA SER A 115 11.38 8.67 -1.65
C SER A 115 12.75 8.80 -2.32
N THR A 116 13.81 8.39 -1.63
CA THR A 116 15.16 8.31 -2.21
C THR A 116 15.26 7.24 -3.29
N LYS A 117 14.53 6.13 -3.12
CA LYS A 117 14.41 5.07 -4.10
C LYS A 117 13.08 5.17 -4.83
N GLN A 118 13.14 5.27 -6.15
CA GLN A 118 11.97 5.27 -7.03
C GLN A 118 11.72 3.89 -7.66
N GLN A 119 12.71 3.01 -7.59
CA GLN A 119 12.69 1.62 -8.02
C GLN A 119 13.18 0.73 -6.89
N TYR A 120 12.79 -0.55 -6.90
CA TYR A 120 13.23 -1.56 -5.93
C TYR A 120 12.95 -1.17 -4.46
N TYR A 121 11.90 -0.40 -4.23
CA TYR A 121 11.53 0.08 -2.91
C TYR A 121 10.52 -0.81 -2.17
N ARG A 122 9.77 -1.64 -2.92
CA ARG A 122 8.75 -2.51 -2.30
C ARG A 122 9.38 -3.73 -1.67
N ASN A 123 8.97 -4.01 -0.45
CA ASN A 123 9.36 -5.19 0.30
C ASN A 123 8.34 -6.34 0.20
N LYS A 124 7.17 -6.14 -0.44
CA LYS A 124 6.15 -7.18 -0.66
C LYS A 124 5.50 -7.03 -2.02
N LEU A 125 5.47 -8.13 -2.78
CA LEU A 125 4.65 -8.28 -3.98
C LEU A 125 3.95 -9.63 -3.96
N GLU A 126 2.75 -9.64 -4.52
CA GLU A 126 1.95 -10.84 -4.75
C GLU A 126 1.67 -10.97 -6.23
N PHE A 127 1.94 -12.15 -6.80
CA PHE A 127 1.73 -12.47 -8.20
C PHE A 127 0.75 -13.62 -8.33
N SER A 128 -0.16 -13.51 -9.30
CA SER A 128 -1.19 -14.53 -9.56
C SER A 128 -0.81 -15.38 -10.75
N PHE A 129 -1.02 -16.67 -10.62
CA PHE A 129 -1.04 -17.60 -11.76
C PHE A 129 -2.38 -17.54 -12.47
N SER A 130 -2.36 -17.62 -13.78
CA SER A 130 -3.59 -17.73 -14.57
C SER A 130 -3.34 -18.52 -15.85
N ASN A 131 -4.30 -19.36 -16.24
CA ASN A 131 -4.35 -19.99 -17.55
C ASN A 131 -4.95 -19.05 -18.63
N LYS A 132 -5.22 -17.79 -18.28
CA LYS A 132 -5.81 -16.75 -19.15
C LYS A 132 -4.90 -15.52 -19.22
N SER A 133 -3.71 -15.70 -19.84
CA SER A 133 -2.77 -14.61 -20.11
C SER A 133 -3.45 -13.48 -20.89
N TRP A 134 -3.19 -12.24 -20.48
CA TRP A 134 -3.47 -11.06 -21.28
C TRP A 134 -2.47 -10.95 -22.42
N LEU A 135 -2.95 -10.88 -23.66
CA LEU A 135 -2.13 -10.59 -24.83
C LEU A 135 -2.11 -9.10 -25.09
N THR A 136 -0.93 -8.55 -25.31
CA THR A 136 -0.77 -7.13 -25.71
C THR A 136 -1.23 -6.94 -27.15
N TYR A 137 -1.42 -5.67 -27.55
CA TYR A 137 -1.81 -5.37 -28.92
C TYR A 137 -0.77 -5.87 -29.93
N GLU A 138 0.52 -5.73 -29.61
CA GLU A 138 1.63 -6.18 -30.46
C GLU A 138 1.58 -7.71 -30.62
N GLN A 139 1.33 -8.47 -29.55
CA GLN A 139 1.18 -9.91 -29.60
C GLN A 139 -0.02 -10.36 -30.44
N LEU A 140 -1.12 -9.59 -30.41
CA LEU A 140 -2.31 -9.88 -31.20
C LEU A 140 -2.10 -9.62 -32.72
N GLN A 141 -1.06 -8.85 -33.09
CA GLN A 141 -0.71 -8.57 -34.49
C GLN A 141 0.27 -9.58 -35.09
N THR A 142 0.85 -10.47 -34.24
CA THR A 142 1.73 -11.54 -34.73
C THR A 142 0.90 -12.71 -35.22
N GLU A 143 1.42 -13.46 -36.22
CA GLU A 143 0.83 -14.73 -36.68
C GLU A 143 1.15 -15.90 -35.72
N GLU A 144 1.81 -15.62 -34.58
CA GLU A 144 2.16 -16.64 -33.60
C GLU A 144 0.89 -17.18 -32.92
N GLU A 145 0.70 -18.49 -33.01
CA GLU A 145 -0.28 -19.19 -32.20
C GLU A 145 0.25 -19.30 -30.78
N PHE A 146 -0.46 -18.70 -29.83
CA PHE A 146 -0.16 -18.83 -28.42
C PHE A 146 -0.82 -20.11 -27.85
N ASP A 147 -0.16 -21.24 -28.03
CA ASP A 147 -0.62 -22.55 -27.53
C ASP A 147 -0.73 -22.59 -26.00
N CYS A 148 0.08 -21.78 -25.30
CA CYS A 148 0.09 -21.69 -23.85
C CYS A 148 -0.34 -20.29 -23.40
N ARG A 149 -1.48 -20.21 -22.71
CA ARG A 149 -2.02 -18.98 -22.13
C ARG A 149 -1.67 -18.84 -20.64
N ASN A 150 -0.65 -19.55 -20.18
CA ASN A 150 -0.17 -19.52 -18.82
C ASN A 150 0.63 -18.24 -18.50
N ALA A 151 0.23 -17.52 -17.46
CA ALA A 151 0.85 -16.30 -17.02
C ALA A 151 1.10 -16.31 -15.51
N LEU A 152 2.19 -15.67 -15.08
CA LEU A 152 2.47 -15.36 -13.69
C LEU A 152 2.81 -13.87 -13.54
N GLY A 153 1.87 -13.11 -13.00
CA GLY A 153 2.04 -11.67 -12.90
C GLY A 153 0.86 -10.97 -12.22
N PHE A 154 0.41 -9.87 -12.81
CA PHE A 154 -0.64 -9.04 -12.21
C PHE A 154 -1.92 -9.04 -13.03
N HIS A 155 -3.05 -8.94 -12.35
CA HIS A 155 -4.34 -8.78 -12.99
C HIS A 155 -4.42 -7.47 -13.78
N ILE A 156 -5.04 -7.53 -14.94
CA ILE A 156 -5.32 -6.35 -15.77
C ILE A 156 -6.43 -5.51 -15.11
N PRO A 157 -6.26 -4.19 -14.99
CA PRO A 157 -7.30 -3.32 -14.45
C PRO A 157 -8.64 -3.48 -15.17
N GLY A 158 -9.69 -3.75 -14.40
CA GLY A 158 -11.04 -3.99 -14.92
C GLY A 158 -11.30 -5.39 -15.50
N MET A 159 -10.29 -6.27 -15.53
CA MET A 159 -10.40 -7.65 -16.02
C MET A 159 -9.89 -8.64 -14.97
N PHE A 160 -10.76 -9.03 -14.05
CA PHE A 160 -10.40 -9.80 -12.86
C PHE A 160 -9.81 -11.19 -13.17
N ASP A 161 -10.13 -11.79 -14.31
CA ASP A 161 -9.68 -13.13 -14.72
C ASP A 161 -8.49 -13.14 -15.70
N LYS A 162 -7.97 -11.96 -16.06
CA LYS A 162 -6.83 -11.83 -16.96
C LYS A 162 -5.59 -11.39 -16.21
N VAL A 163 -4.49 -12.11 -16.46
CA VAL A 163 -3.18 -11.81 -15.86
C VAL A 163 -2.19 -11.45 -16.96
N LEU A 164 -1.50 -10.33 -16.79
CA LEU A 164 -0.36 -9.96 -17.60
C LEU A 164 0.85 -10.79 -17.14
N ASP A 165 1.46 -11.52 -18.06
CA ASP A 165 2.70 -12.23 -17.78
C ASP A 165 3.85 -11.23 -17.67
N ILE A 166 4.35 -11.03 -16.45
CA ILE A 166 5.35 -10.01 -16.15
C ILE A 166 6.75 -10.54 -16.44
N LYS A 167 7.50 -9.87 -17.30
CA LYS A 167 8.91 -10.19 -17.55
C LYS A 167 9.81 -9.64 -16.45
N LYS A 168 9.69 -8.34 -16.14
CA LYS A 168 10.40 -7.67 -15.07
C LYS A 168 9.52 -6.68 -14.33
N CYS A 169 9.48 -6.78 -13.00
CA CYS A 169 8.92 -5.74 -12.15
C CYS A 169 10.06 -4.95 -11.50
N TRP A 170 10.01 -3.63 -11.61
CA TRP A 170 11.03 -2.71 -11.08
C TRP A 170 10.72 -2.21 -9.67
N LEU A 171 9.63 -2.69 -9.06
CA LEU A 171 9.21 -2.19 -7.75
C LEU A 171 9.85 -2.94 -6.58
N GLN A 172 10.17 -4.22 -6.76
CA GLN A 172 10.84 -5.07 -5.75
C GLN A 172 12.21 -5.50 -6.28
N ASP A 173 13.13 -5.80 -5.35
CA ASP A 173 14.47 -6.28 -5.66
C ASP A 173 14.47 -7.42 -6.70
N ASP A 174 15.54 -7.53 -7.48
CA ASP A 174 15.61 -8.43 -8.62
C ASP A 174 15.51 -9.92 -8.25
N ILE A 175 15.80 -10.28 -7.00
CA ILE A 175 15.55 -11.63 -6.48
C ILE A 175 14.10 -12.05 -6.69
N SER A 176 13.15 -11.12 -6.58
CA SER A 176 11.72 -11.35 -6.84
C SER A 176 11.46 -11.76 -8.27
N ASN A 177 12.12 -11.12 -9.26
CA ASN A 177 11.99 -11.49 -10.66
C ASN A 177 12.58 -12.88 -10.93
N ARG A 178 13.76 -13.17 -10.40
CA ARG A 178 14.44 -14.47 -10.54
C ARG A 178 13.58 -15.61 -9.98
N ILE A 179 13.05 -15.46 -8.75
CA ILE A 179 12.19 -16.46 -8.12
C ILE A 179 10.93 -16.67 -8.96
N ARG A 180 10.22 -15.60 -9.32
CA ARG A 180 8.97 -15.68 -10.09
C ARG A 180 9.18 -16.38 -11.44
N LEU A 181 10.20 -16.00 -12.19
CA LEU A 181 10.47 -16.58 -13.52
C LEU A 181 10.88 -18.05 -13.42
N SER A 182 11.67 -18.44 -12.42
CA SER A 182 12.07 -19.82 -12.19
C SER A 182 10.85 -20.70 -11.86
N ILE A 183 10.00 -20.25 -10.91
CA ILE A 183 8.78 -20.98 -10.54
C ILE A 183 7.83 -21.13 -11.73
N ARG A 184 7.65 -20.05 -12.51
CA ARG A 184 6.84 -20.06 -13.71
C ARG A 184 7.34 -21.09 -14.73
N GLN A 185 8.65 -21.07 -15.00
CA GLN A 185 9.25 -21.98 -15.98
C GLN A 185 9.16 -23.44 -15.52
N TYR A 186 9.50 -23.71 -14.25
CA TYR A 186 9.37 -25.06 -13.68
C TYR A 186 7.94 -25.60 -13.76
N ALA A 187 6.94 -24.76 -13.47
CA ALA A 187 5.54 -25.15 -13.56
C ALA A 187 5.11 -25.48 -15.00
N ILE A 188 5.62 -24.73 -15.99
CA ILE A 188 5.37 -25.02 -17.42
C ILE A 188 6.03 -26.34 -17.84
N ASP A 189 7.32 -26.53 -17.52
CA ASP A 189 8.11 -27.70 -17.92
C ASP A 189 7.54 -28.99 -17.31
N ASN A 190 6.94 -28.91 -16.13
CA ASN A 190 6.31 -30.05 -15.45
C ASN A 190 4.80 -30.14 -15.68
N HIS A 191 4.26 -29.35 -16.61
CA HIS A 191 2.82 -29.34 -16.97
C HIS A 191 1.90 -29.12 -15.76
N TYR A 192 2.30 -28.28 -14.78
CA TYR A 192 1.45 -27.94 -13.64
C TYR A 192 0.34 -26.99 -14.06
N PRO A 193 -0.95 -27.33 -13.80
CA PRO A 193 -2.06 -26.48 -14.18
C PRO A 193 -2.02 -25.13 -13.45
N PHE A 194 -2.06 -24.04 -14.21
CA PHE A 194 -2.23 -22.70 -13.67
C PHE A 194 -3.70 -22.46 -13.32
N PHE A 195 -3.95 -21.65 -12.31
CA PHE A 195 -5.28 -21.43 -11.76
C PHE A 195 -6.23 -20.77 -12.76
N ASP A 196 -7.43 -21.33 -12.90
CA ASP A 196 -8.55 -20.70 -13.58
C ASP A 196 -9.48 -20.04 -12.57
N LEU A 197 -9.47 -18.73 -12.53
CA LEU A 197 -10.24 -17.96 -11.53
C LEU A 197 -11.76 -18.06 -11.76
N ARG A 198 -12.23 -18.37 -12.99
CA ARG A 198 -13.66 -18.54 -13.29
C ARG A 198 -14.14 -19.93 -12.91
N GLU A 199 -13.41 -20.94 -13.36
CA GLU A 199 -13.75 -22.34 -13.15
C GLU A 199 -13.34 -22.85 -11.76
N GLN A 200 -12.48 -22.09 -11.04
CA GLN A 200 -11.96 -22.47 -9.73
C GLN A 200 -11.26 -23.83 -9.77
N THR A 201 -10.36 -23.99 -10.73
CA THR A 201 -9.57 -25.20 -10.97
C THR A 201 -8.11 -24.86 -11.22
N GLY A 202 -7.23 -25.83 -11.08
CA GLY A 202 -5.80 -25.67 -11.31
C GLY A 202 -4.99 -25.97 -10.06
N PHE A 203 -3.68 -25.97 -10.18
CA PHE A 203 -2.77 -26.32 -9.08
C PHE A 203 -2.02 -25.09 -8.54
N MET A 204 -1.34 -24.33 -9.42
CA MET A 204 -0.58 -23.12 -9.04
C MET A 204 -1.51 -21.92 -8.94
N ARG A 205 -1.55 -21.24 -7.78
CA ARG A 205 -2.50 -20.13 -7.55
C ARG A 205 -1.84 -18.78 -7.42
N ASN A 206 -1.01 -18.56 -6.40
CA ASN A 206 -0.32 -17.28 -6.16
C ASN A 206 1.09 -17.53 -5.65
N ILE A 207 1.95 -16.53 -5.75
CA ILE A 207 3.17 -16.42 -4.95
C ILE A 207 3.21 -15.06 -4.27
N ILE A 208 3.67 -15.05 -3.01
CA ILE A 208 3.91 -13.83 -2.26
C ILE A 208 5.40 -13.80 -1.91
N ILE A 209 6.08 -12.72 -2.31
CA ILE A 209 7.51 -12.53 -2.04
C ILE A 209 7.65 -11.34 -1.12
N ARG A 210 8.30 -11.55 0.02
CA ARG A 210 8.70 -10.50 0.94
C ARG A 210 10.22 -10.44 1.02
N THR A 211 10.75 -9.23 1.00
CA THR A 211 12.15 -8.92 1.29
C THR A 211 12.22 -8.00 2.49
N SER A 212 13.34 -7.91 3.14
CA SER A 212 13.52 -7.01 4.29
C SER A 212 14.79 -6.18 4.16
N SER A 213 14.89 -5.12 4.97
CA SER A 213 16.08 -4.28 5.08
C SER A 213 17.31 -5.06 5.61
N THR A 214 17.09 -6.21 6.25
CA THR A 214 18.16 -7.11 6.74
C THR A 214 18.69 -8.06 5.66
N GLY A 215 18.16 -7.99 4.42
CA GLY A 215 18.54 -8.86 3.31
C GLY A 215 17.86 -10.24 3.33
N GLU A 216 16.91 -10.46 4.23
CA GLU A 216 16.17 -11.73 4.31
C GLU A 216 15.04 -11.79 3.30
N VAL A 217 14.74 -12.99 2.80
CA VAL A 217 13.69 -13.26 1.81
C VAL A 217 12.72 -14.30 2.35
N MET A 218 11.42 -13.98 2.30
CA MET A 218 10.33 -14.92 2.53
C MET A 218 9.58 -15.14 1.23
N LEU A 219 9.38 -16.39 0.88
CA LEU A 219 8.52 -16.82 -0.22
C LEU A 219 7.39 -17.68 0.30
N ILE A 220 6.17 -17.34 -0.08
CA ILE A 220 4.97 -18.13 0.18
C ILE A 220 4.41 -18.56 -1.19
N VAL A 221 4.35 -19.87 -1.43
CA VAL A 221 3.70 -20.43 -2.61
C VAL A 221 2.30 -20.88 -2.23
N VAL A 222 1.30 -20.37 -2.93
CA VAL A 222 -0.10 -20.74 -2.69
C VAL A 222 -0.54 -21.72 -3.76
N PHE A 223 -0.91 -22.90 -3.35
CA PHE A 223 -1.48 -23.95 -4.19
C PHE A 223 -2.99 -23.99 -4.01
N PHE A 224 -3.71 -24.38 -5.07
CA PHE A 224 -5.16 -24.62 -4.96
C PHE A 224 -5.46 -26.08 -4.65
N GLU A 225 -4.83 -27.02 -5.37
CA GLU A 225 -5.00 -28.45 -5.14
C GLU A 225 -4.03 -28.98 -4.07
N PRO A 226 -4.49 -29.86 -3.15
CA PRO A 226 -3.65 -30.45 -2.09
C PRO A 226 -2.84 -31.66 -2.59
N ASP A 227 -2.20 -31.55 -3.74
CA ASP A 227 -1.31 -32.58 -4.28
C ASP A 227 0.07 -32.50 -3.66
N MET A 228 0.27 -33.24 -2.56
CA MET A 228 1.51 -33.17 -1.77
C MET A 228 2.74 -33.59 -2.57
N VAL A 229 2.63 -34.46 -3.55
CA VAL A 229 3.76 -34.89 -4.39
C VAL A 229 4.22 -33.74 -5.30
N ARG A 230 3.29 -33.03 -5.94
CA ARG A 230 3.61 -31.87 -6.75
C ARG A 230 4.10 -30.70 -5.91
N ILE A 231 3.48 -30.46 -4.73
CA ILE A 231 3.89 -29.43 -3.78
C ILE A 231 5.35 -29.68 -3.38
N GLU A 232 5.68 -30.87 -2.91
CA GLU A 232 7.03 -31.22 -2.48
C GLU A 232 8.07 -31.00 -3.59
N ARG A 233 7.79 -31.45 -4.81
CA ARG A 233 8.68 -31.26 -5.96
C ARG A 233 8.91 -29.79 -6.28
N MET A 234 7.85 -28.96 -6.30
CA MET A 234 7.97 -27.53 -6.54
C MET A 234 8.77 -26.86 -5.43
N MET A 235 8.46 -27.15 -4.17
CA MET A 235 9.13 -26.54 -3.03
C MET A 235 10.59 -26.97 -2.94
N GLN A 236 10.92 -28.22 -3.28
CA GLN A 236 12.29 -28.71 -3.33
C GLN A 236 13.09 -28.01 -4.46
N HIS A 237 12.50 -27.88 -5.66
CA HIS A 237 13.13 -27.14 -6.76
C HIS A 237 13.48 -25.71 -6.34
N ILE A 238 12.54 -25.03 -5.67
CA ILE A 238 12.77 -23.67 -5.16
C ILE A 238 13.91 -23.66 -4.12
N ALA A 239 13.87 -24.59 -3.18
CA ALA A 239 14.89 -24.72 -2.13
C ALA A 239 16.30 -24.92 -2.69
N ASP A 240 16.43 -25.73 -3.73
CA ASP A 240 17.72 -26.02 -4.38
C ASP A 240 18.21 -24.87 -5.25
N THR A 241 17.29 -24.15 -5.91
CA THR A 241 17.62 -23.06 -6.82
C THR A 241 17.95 -21.76 -6.09
N PHE A 242 17.28 -21.50 -4.95
CA PHE A 242 17.38 -20.25 -4.19
C PHE A 242 17.76 -20.50 -2.73
N PRO A 243 19.02 -20.85 -2.45
CA PRO A 243 19.48 -21.06 -1.07
C PRO A 243 19.41 -19.80 -0.20
N GLU A 244 19.35 -18.61 -0.82
CA GLU A 244 19.20 -17.32 -0.14
C GLU A 244 17.81 -17.09 0.48
N ILE A 245 16.79 -17.88 0.15
CA ILE A 245 15.47 -17.76 0.78
C ILE A 245 15.55 -18.18 2.23
N THR A 246 15.30 -17.24 3.13
CA THR A 246 15.36 -17.44 4.60
C THR A 246 14.12 -18.18 5.12
N SER A 247 12.97 -17.90 4.54
CA SER A 247 11.67 -18.41 4.95
C SER A 247 10.91 -18.90 3.71
N LEU A 248 10.89 -20.23 3.50
CA LEU A 248 10.23 -20.88 2.38
C LEU A 248 8.97 -21.58 2.88
N LEU A 249 7.82 -21.04 2.51
CA LEU A 249 6.51 -21.41 3.03
C LEU A 249 5.57 -21.81 1.90
N TYR A 250 4.56 -22.62 2.23
CA TYR A 250 3.44 -22.84 1.32
C TYR A 250 2.10 -22.84 2.04
N ILE A 251 1.05 -22.63 1.26
CA ILE A 251 -0.35 -22.64 1.68
C ILE A 251 -1.15 -23.43 0.66
N VAL A 252 -2.12 -24.24 1.11
CA VAL A 252 -3.16 -24.79 0.25
C VAL A 252 -4.43 -24.00 0.48
N ASN A 253 -4.85 -23.22 -0.52
CA ASN A 253 -6.04 -22.36 -0.42
C ASN A 253 -7.08 -22.76 -1.47
N GLN A 254 -8.08 -23.54 -1.06
CA GLN A 254 -9.19 -24.00 -1.88
C GLN A 254 -10.42 -23.07 -1.87
N LYS A 255 -10.31 -21.90 -1.20
CA LYS A 255 -11.41 -20.93 -1.16
C LYS A 255 -11.57 -20.20 -2.51
N ARG A 256 -12.72 -19.58 -2.70
CA ARG A 256 -12.97 -18.75 -3.89
C ARG A 256 -12.14 -17.47 -3.94
N ASN A 257 -11.81 -16.89 -2.78
CA ASN A 257 -10.97 -15.70 -2.66
C ASN A 257 -9.50 -16.09 -2.41
N ASP A 258 -8.61 -15.15 -2.60
CA ASP A 258 -7.15 -15.29 -2.43
C ASP A 258 -6.65 -14.96 -1.02
N THR A 259 -7.55 -14.60 -0.08
CA THR A 259 -7.18 -14.28 1.30
C THR A 259 -6.54 -15.47 2.00
N ILE A 260 -5.39 -15.24 2.61
CA ILE A 260 -4.61 -16.27 3.32
C ILE A 260 -4.67 -16.16 4.86
N THR A 261 -5.33 -15.13 5.39
CA THR A 261 -5.34 -14.83 6.84
C THR A 261 -5.84 -15.97 7.71
N ASP A 262 -6.83 -16.72 7.24
CA ASP A 262 -7.46 -17.86 7.90
C ASP A 262 -6.93 -19.23 7.40
N GLN A 263 -5.88 -19.24 6.57
CA GLN A 263 -5.29 -20.46 6.05
C GLN A 263 -4.10 -20.93 6.90
N GLU A 264 -3.87 -22.23 6.97
CA GLU A 264 -2.67 -22.79 7.57
C GLU A 264 -1.44 -22.47 6.72
N VAL A 265 -0.37 -22.04 7.38
CA VAL A 265 0.93 -21.77 6.74
C VAL A 265 1.88 -22.89 7.10
N CYS A 266 2.35 -23.62 6.09
CA CYS A 266 3.30 -24.72 6.25
C CYS A 266 4.74 -24.23 5.99
N VAL A 267 5.65 -24.48 6.92
CA VAL A 267 7.08 -24.21 6.73
C VAL A 267 7.72 -25.38 5.99
N PHE A 268 8.24 -25.11 4.78
CA PHE A 268 9.00 -26.12 4.03
C PHE A 268 10.48 -26.09 4.41
N ARG A 269 11.07 -24.88 4.49
CA ARG A 269 12.46 -24.68 4.89
C ARG A 269 12.64 -23.36 5.63
N GLY A 270 13.55 -23.34 6.61
CA GLY A 270 13.88 -22.17 7.40
C GLY A 270 12.89 -21.93 8.54
N ARG A 271 12.36 -20.72 8.64
CA ARG A 271 11.45 -20.29 9.71
C ARG A 271 10.23 -19.59 9.13
N ASP A 272 9.20 -19.37 9.92
CA ASP A 272 7.93 -18.75 9.53
C ASP A 272 7.95 -17.21 9.58
N TYR A 273 9.12 -16.58 9.69
CA TYR A 273 9.24 -15.12 9.74
C TYR A 273 10.56 -14.64 9.12
N ILE A 274 10.61 -13.35 8.83
CA ILE A 274 11.82 -12.59 8.51
C ILE A 274 11.96 -11.41 9.48
N TRP A 275 13.20 -10.92 9.61
CA TRP A 275 13.48 -9.74 10.41
C TRP A 275 13.45 -8.48 9.56
N GLU A 276 12.80 -7.44 10.07
CA GLU A 276 12.94 -6.08 9.60
C GLU A 276 13.66 -5.24 10.67
N SER A 277 14.39 -4.22 10.27
CA SER A 277 15.13 -3.35 11.19
C SER A 277 14.84 -1.88 10.91
N MET A 278 14.64 -1.09 11.98
CA MET A 278 14.40 0.33 11.89
C MET A 278 14.98 1.03 13.12
N GLU A 279 15.98 1.90 12.93
CA GLU A 279 16.60 2.71 14.00
C GLU A 279 17.02 1.88 15.25
N GLY A 280 17.62 0.73 15.00
CA GLY A 280 18.06 -0.19 16.07
C GLY A 280 16.94 -1.03 16.72
N LEU A 281 15.69 -0.86 16.29
CA LEU A 281 14.59 -1.76 16.61
C LEU A 281 14.54 -2.92 15.60
N ARG A 282 14.11 -4.07 16.06
CA ARG A 282 13.89 -5.27 15.25
C ARG A 282 12.41 -5.64 15.28
N PHE A 283 11.86 -5.96 14.11
CA PHE A 283 10.48 -6.39 13.99
C PHE A 283 10.42 -7.78 13.36
N LYS A 284 9.70 -8.68 14.03
CA LYS A 284 9.39 -10.00 13.50
C LYS A 284 8.21 -9.87 12.53
N ILE A 285 8.44 -10.23 11.27
CA ILE A 285 7.43 -10.14 10.21
C ILE A 285 7.05 -11.55 9.77
N GLY A 286 5.87 -11.98 10.13
CA GLY A 286 5.29 -13.25 9.71
C GLY A 286 4.64 -13.18 8.32
N PRO A 287 4.20 -14.34 7.79
CA PRO A 287 3.55 -14.42 6.47
C PRO A 287 2.25 -13.59 6.37
N LYS A 288 1.53 -13.48 7.46
CA LYS A 288 0.24 -12.77 7.57
C LYS A 288 0.36 -11.38 8.18
N SER A 289 1.51 -11.04 8.79
CA SER A 289 1.69 -9.75 9.46
C SER A 289 1.59 -8.59 8.46
N PHE A 290 0.88 -7.53 8.85
CA PHE A 290 0.95 -6.28 8.13
C PHE A 290 2.27 -5.57 8.47
N TYR A 291 2.95 -5.09 7.48
CA TYR A 291 4.08 -4.18 7.58
C TYR A 291 4.10 -3.27 6.35
N GLN A 292 4.46 -2.00 6.52
CA GLN A 292 4.50 -1.03 5.42
C GLN A 292 5.39 -1.55 4.28
N THR A 293 4.87 -1.53 3.05
CA THR A 293 5.52 -2.20 1.91
C THR A 293 6.69 -1.45 1.28
N ASN A 294 7.07 -0.30 1.84
CA ASN A 294 8.29 0.44 1.56
C ASN A 294 8.96 0.75 2.91
N SER A 295 9.93 -0.06 3.33
CA SER A 295 10.55 0.03 4.66
C SER A 295 11.29 1.36 4.87
N GLU A 296 12.04 1.82 3.85
CA GLU A 296 12.80 3.08 3.96
C GLU A 296 11.87 4.29 4.11
N GLN A 297 10.82 4.34 3.32
CA GLN A 297 9.88 5.45 3.36
C GLN A 297 8.93 5.36 4.56
N ALA A 298 8.64 4.15 5.08
CA ALA A 298 7.94 3.96 6.34
C ALA A 298 8.71 4.59 7.51
N TYR A 299 10.04 4.42 7.53
CA TYR A 299 10.88 5.07 8.52
C TYR A 299 10.78 6.61 8.43
N GLU A 300 10.81 7.18 7.21
CA GLU A 300 10.62 8.62 7.01
C GLU A 300 9.24 9.09 7.47
N LEU A 301 8.19 8.33 7.19
CA LEU A 301 6.82 8.59 7.66
C LEU A 301 6.73 8.60 9.19
N TYR A 302 7.33 7.60 9.84
CA TYR A 302 7.31 7.48 11.29
C TYR A 302 8.18 8.53 11.98
N LYS A 303 9.29 8.98 11.35
CA LYS A 303 10.04 10.14 11.83
C LYS A 303 9.19 11.41 11.85
N VAL A 304 8.40 11.64 10.80
CA VAL A 304 7.46 12.78 10.75
C VAL A 304 6.41 12.66 11.86
N ALA A 305 5.81 11.47 12.03
CA ALA A 305 4.83 11.24 13.07
C ALA A 305 5.41 11.47 14.49
N ARG A 306 6.62 10.98 14.75
CA ARG A 306 7.34 11.18 16.03
C ARG A 306 7.72 12.63 16.26
N GLU A 307 8.19 13.33 15.22
CA GLU A 307 8.49 14.77 15.30
C GLU A 307 7.24 15.56 15.63
N PHE A 308 6.11 15.27 14.97
CA PHE A 308 4.83 15.94 15.24
C PHE A 308 4.28 15.61 16.62
N ALA A 309 4.52 14.41 17.12
CA ALA A 309 4.16 14.03 18.48
C ALA A 309 4.91 14.85 19.55
N GLY A 310 6.14 15.32 19.26
CA GLY A 310 6.91 16.20 20.13
C GLY A 310 7.17 15.61 21.51
N LEU A 311 7.54 14.31 21.56
CA LEU A 311 7.68 13.56 22.80
C LEU A 311 8.94 13.95 23.59
N THR A 312 8.80 14.06 24.90
CA THR A 312 9.87 14.46 25.85
C THR A 312 10.25 13.34 26.83
N GLY A 313 9.54 12.22 26.80
CA GLY A 313 9.72 11.09 27.73
C GLY A 313 8.71 11.08 28.89
N THR A 314 7.84 12.08 28.96
CA THR A 314 6.88 12.21 30.08
C THR A 314 5.44 11.89 29.69
N GLU A 315 5.16 11.76 28.40
CA GLU A 315 3.82 11.63 27.86
C GLU A 315 3.31 10.19 27.96
N LEU A 316 2.02 10.06 28.23
CA LEU A 316 1.21 8.90 27.92
C LEU A 316 0.72 9.04 26.48
N VAL A 317 1.11 8.10 25.63
CA VAL A 317 0.77 8.09 24.21
C VAL A 317 -0.25 6.97 23.95
N TYR A 318 -1.31 7.27 23.21
CA TYR A 318 -2.18 6.24 22.64
C TYR A 318 -1.88 6.10 21.15
N ASP A 319 -1.57 4.86 20.71
CA ASP A 319 -1.37 4.48 19.31
C ASP A 319 -2.59 3.71 18.83
N LEU A 320 -3.46 4.39 18.11
CA LEU A 320 -4.73 3.84 17.64
C LEU A 320 -4.55 3.23 16.25
N TYR A 321 -5.08 2.02 16.04
CA TYR A 321 -4.84 1.17 14.87
C TYR A 321 -3.37 0.75 14.79
N THR A 322 -2.83 0.28 15.92
CA THR A 322 -1.39 0.06 16.11
C THR A 322 -0.79 -1.05 15.22
N GLY A 323 -1.63 -1.92 14.63
CA GLY A 323 -1.18 -3.07 13.83
C GLY A 323 -0.23 -3.97 14.62
N THR A 324 0.92 -4.28 14.05
CA THR A 324 1.99 -5.07 14.71
C THR A 324 2.83 -4.24 15.69
N GLY A 325 2.31 -3.10 16.12
CA GLY A 325 2.95 -2.22 17.11
C GLY A 325 4.14 -1.43 16.58
N THR A 326 4.24 -1.21 15.26
CA THR A 326 5.43 -0.59 14.69
C THR A 326 5.61 0.84 15.16
N ILE A 327 4.55 1.70 15.10
CA ILE A 327 4.62 3.09 15.58
C ILE A 327 4.76 3.10 17.09
N ALA A 328 3.96 2.30 17.83
CA ALA A 328 4.04 2.22 19.29
C ALA A 328 5.45 1.92 19.78
N ASN A 329 6.09 0.89 19.21
CA ASN A 329 7.47 0.52 19.57
C ASN A 329 8.49 1.60 19.15
N PHE A 330 8.26 2.26 18.01
CA PHE A 330 9.14 3.31 17.49
C PHE A 330 9.17 4.56 18.40
N VAL A 331 8.05 4.89 19.06
CA VAL A 331 7.95 6.05 19.95
C VAL A 331 8.15 5.70 21.42
N ALA A 332 8.14 4.42 21.80
CA ALA A 332 8.16 3.99 23.20
C ALA A 332 9.33 4.54 24.01
N ARG A 333 10.55 4.55 23.44
CA ARG A 333 11.75 5.05 24.12
C ARG A 333 11.72 6.55 24.45
N GLN A 334 10.81 7.29 23.82
CA GLN A 334 10.64 8.73 24.01
C GLN A 334 9.31 9.05 24.70
N SER A 335 8.66 8.06 25.27
CA SER A 335 7.37 8.17 25.96
C SER A 335 7.47 7.60 27.37
N ARG A 336 6.68 8.12 28.31
CA ARG A 336 6.53 7.50 29.64
C ARG A 336 5.81 6.15 29.52
N LYS A 337 4.79 6.08 28.67
CA LYS A 337 3.99 4.88 28.43
C LYS A 337 3.31 4.97 27.07
N VAL A 338 3.19 3.86 26.37
CA VAL A 338 2.42 3.75 25.12
C VAL A 338 1.33 2.71 25.29
N VAL A 339 0.10 3.05 24.89
CA VAL A 339 -1.06 2.16 24.84
C VAL A 339 -1.47 1.98 23.39
N GLY A 340 -1.31 0.76 22.85
CA GLY A 340 -1.69 0.40 21.48
C GLY A 340 -3.03 -0.33 21.45
N ILE A 341 -3.90 0.00 20.50
CA ILE A 341 -5.19 -0.68 20.28
C ILE A 341 -5.28 -1.10 18.83
N GLU A 342 -5.69 -2.37 18.58
CA GLU A 342 -5.83 -2.94 17.25
C GLU A 342 -6.99 -3.95 17.22
N TYR A 343 -7.69 -4.01 16.09
CA TYR A 343 -8.81 -4.93 15.90
C TYR A 343 -8.38 -6.40 15.79
N VAL A 344 -7.22 -6.66 15.16
CA VAL A 344 -6.74 -8.02 14.83
C VAL A 344 -5.94 -8.60 16.00
N PRO A 345 -6.42 -9.66 16.69
CA PRO A 345 -5.74 -10.23 17.85
C PRO A 345 -4.32 -10.72 17.54
N GLU A 346 -4.10 -11.33 16.38
CA GLU A 346 -2.80 -11.83 15.96
C GLU A 346 -1.78 -10.70 15.78
N ALA A 347 -2.23 -9.53 15.30
CA ALA A 347 -1.37 -8.35 15.19
C ALA A 347 -0.96 -7.82 16.56
N ILE A 348 -1.83 -7.91 17.56
CA ILE A 348 -1.51 -7.57 18.96
C ILE A 348 -0.48 -8.51 19.56
N GLU A 349 -0.56 -9.82 19.28
CA GLU A 349 0.48 -10.76 19.72
C GLU A 349 1.83 -10.46 19.05
N ASP A 350 1.83 -10.12 17.76
CA ASP A 350 3.03 -9.62 17.05
C ASP A 350 3.56 -8.33 17.72
N ALA A 351 2.69 -7.39 18.10
CA ALA A 351 3.07 -6.12 18.74
C ALA A 351 3.75 -6.36 20.11
N LYS A 352 3.18 -7.25 20.94
CA LYS A 352 3.75 -7.64 22.23
C LYS A 352 5.11 -8.33 22.07
N GLU A 353 5.21 -9.24 21.10
CA GLU A 353 6.47 -9.94 20.81
C GLU A 353 7.54 -8.95 20.30
N ASN A 354 7.16 -8.01 19.42
CA ASN A 354 8.06 -6.96 18.94
C ASN A 354 8.53 -6.05 20.10
N ALA A 355 7.65 -5.70 21.03
CA ALA A 355 8.05 -4.94 22.23
C ALA A 355 9.05 -5.73 23.10
N ARG A 356 8.77 -7.02 23.35
CA ARG A 356 9.64 -7.92 24.13
C ARG A 356 11.03 -8.06 23.49
N ILE A 357 11.10 -8.25 22.17
CA ILE A 357 12.37 -8.37 21.42
C ILE A 357 13.21 -7.10 21.55
N ASN A 358 12.57 -5.93 21.62
CA ASN A 358 13.23 -4.64 21.71
C ASN A 358 13.48 -4.16 23.16
N GLY A 359 13.12 -4.98 24.16
CA GLY A 359 13.28 -4.65 25.58
C GLY A 359 12.47 -3.43 26.01
N LEU A 360 11.26 -3.28 25.45
CA LEU A 360 10.33 -2.18 25.77
C LEU A 360 9.32 -2.68 26.80
N ASP A 361 9.38 -2.14 28.01
CA ASP A 361 8.55 -2.50 29.16
C ASP A 361 7.43 -1.48 29.44
N ASN A 362 7.42 -0.37 28.70
CA ASN A 362 6.47 0.72 28.84
C ASN A 362 5.36 0.71 27.80
N THR A 363 5.13 -0.42 27.11
CA THR A 363 4.07 -0.58 26.10
C THR A 363 2.98 -1.54 26.59
N LEU A 364 1.73 -1.21 26.34
CA LEU A 364 0.57 -2.08 26.58
C LEU A 364 -0.24 -2.19 25.29
N PHE A 365 -0.76 -3.39 24.99
CA PHE A 365 -1.51 -3.64 23.76
C PHE A 365 -2.84 -4.33 24.02
N TYR A 366 -3.91 -3.85 23.40
CA TYR A 366 -5.29 -4.32 23.55
C TYR A 366 -5.89 -4.69 22.19
N ALA A 367 -6.48 -5.91 22.13
CA ALA A 367 -7.14 -6.41 20.93
C ALA A 367 -8.65 -6.16 21.02
N GLY A 368 -9.23 -5.58 19.97
CA GLY A 368 -10.68 -5.41 19.82
C GLY A 368 -11.04 -4.25 18.90
N ASP A 369 -12.36 -4.15 18.60
CA ASP A 369 -12.86 -3.04 17.79
C ASP A 369 -12.58 -1.72 18.52
N MET A 370 -12.00 -0.78 17.80
CA MET A 370 -11.58 0.51 18.35
C MET A 370 -12.71 1.23 19.08
N LYS A 371 -13.93 1.20 18.53
CA LYS A 371 -15.10 1.85 19.12
C LYS A 371 -15.58 1.18 20.42
N ASP A 372 -15.27 -0.13 20.58
CA ASP A 372 -15.71 -0.90 21.75
C ASP A 372 -14.65 -0.88 22.87
N ILE A 373 -13.36 -0.78 22.50
CA ILE A 373 -12.24 -0.72 23.46
C ILE A 373 -11.99 0.72 23.92
N LEU A 374 -11.88 1.67 23.00
CA LEU A 374 -11.57 3.07 23.33
C LEU A 374 -12.84 3.77 23.85
N THR A 375 -13.17 3.53 25.12
CA THR A 375 -14.32 4.11 25.84
C THR A 375 -13.89 5.14 26.87
N GLU A 376 -14.86 5.85 27.48
CA GLU A 376 -14.57 6.75 28.61
C GLU A 376 -13.99 5.98 29.81
N ASP A 377 -14.53 4.81 30.11
CA ASP A 377 -14.03 3.92 31.18
C ASP A 377 -12.60 3.48 30.91
N PHE A 378 -12.26 3.16 29.65
CA PHE A 378 -10.89 2.82 29.26
C PHE A 378 -9.92 3.98 29.52
N ILE A 379 -10.33 5.22 29.20
CA ILE A 379 -9.55 6.43 29.45
C ILE A 379 -9.39 6.65 30.96
N GLU A 380 -10.39 6.39 31.78
CA GLU A 380 -10.32 6.52 33.24
C GLU A 380 -9.37 5.48 33.84
N GLU A 381 -9.40 4.24 33.36
CA GLU A 381 -8.55 3.15 33.83
C GLU A 381 -7.09 3.34 33.45
N HIS A 382 -6.80 3.71 32.20
CA HIS A 382 -5.45 3.74 31.66
C HIS A 382 -4.81 5.13 31.70
N GLY A 383 -5.59 6.17 32.00
CA GLY A 383 -5.18 7.57 32.04
C GLY A 383 -5.51 8.31 30.75
N ARG A 384 -5.66 9.65 30.88
CA ARG A 384 -5.85 10.54 29.73
C ARG A 384 -4.55 10.72 28.98
N PRO A 385 -4.48 10.40 27.67
CA PRO A 385 -3.27 10.57 26.89
C PRO A 385 -2.97 12.06 26.69
N GLU A 386 -1.71 12.43 26.78
CA GLU A 386 -1.21 13.73 26.34
C GLU A 386 -1.10 13.76 24.82
N VAL A 387 -0.79 12.63 24.19
CA VAL A 387 -0.64 12.50 22.73
C VAL A 387 -1.43 11.29 22.22
N VAL A 388 -2.16 11.49 21.14
CA VAL A 388 -2.76 10.40 20.36
C VAL A 388 -2.08 10.34 18.99
N ILE A 389 -1.57 9.18 18.60
CA ILE A 389 -1.13 8.88 17.24
C ILE A 389 -2.18 7.94 16.63
N THR A 390 -2.63 8.20 15.42
CA THR A 390 -3.65 7.37 14.78
C THR A 390 -3.32 7.16 13.30
N ASP A 391 -3.39 5.91 12.84
CA ASP A 391 -3.18 5.49 11.44
C ASP A 391 -4.35 4.59 11.00
N PRO A 392 -5.57 5.14 10.84
CA PRO A 392 -6.76 4.37 10.57
C PRO A 392 -6.78 3.80 9.14
N PRO A 393 -7.63 2.81 8.86
CA PRO A 393 -7.84 2.28 7.52
C PRO A 393 -8.37 3.35 6.56
N ARG A 394 -8.40 3.05 5.26
CA ARG A 394 -8.85 3.97 4.20
C ARG A 394 -10.21 4.63 4.41
N ALA A 395 -11.07 4.02 5.23
CA ALA A 395 -12.38 4.58 5.58
C ALA A 395 -12.31 5.75 6.58
N GLY A 396 -11.16 5.96 7.21
CA GLY A 396 -10.98 6.91 8.31
C GLY A 396 -11.45 6.34 9.65
N MET A 397 -11.57 7.19 10.66
CA MET A 397 -12.06 6.81 11.99
C MET A 397 -13.57 6.73 12.04
N HIS A 398 -14.09 5.86 12.92
CA HIS A 398 -15.51 5.84 13.26
C HIS A 398 -15.87 7.06 14.12
N ASP A 399 -17.10 7.58 14.00
CA ASP A 399 -17.54 8.78 14.73
C ASP A 399 -17.42 8.63 16.26
N ASP A 400 -17.63 7.43 16.79
CA ASP A 400 -17.52 7.18 18.23
C ASP A 400 -16.07 7.23 18.71
N VAL A 401 -15.11 6.79 17.89
CA VAL A 401 -13.66 6.95 18.15
C VAL A 401 -13.31 8.44 18.24
N ILE A 402 -13.80 9.24 17.29
CA ILE A 402 -13.59 10.70 17.30
C ILE A 402 -14.19 11.33 18.55
N LYS A 403 -15.40 10.94 18.96
CA LYS A 403 -16.04 11.44 20.19
C LYS A 403 -15.20 11.10 21.43
N THR A 404 -14.67 9.89 21.52
CA THR A 404 -13.82 9.49 22.65
C THR A 404 -12.49 10.25 22.66
N ILE A 405 -11.88 10.50 21.50
CA ILE A 405 -10.69 11.36 21.41
C ILE A 405 -11.03 12.77 21.89
N LEU A 406 -12.18 13.34 21.49
CA LEU A 406 -12.62 14.64 21.96
C LEU A 406 -12.91 14.65 23.47
N PHE A 407 -13.42 13.56 24.04
CA PHE A 407 -13.59 13.41 25.49
C PHE A 407 -12.24 13.33 26.22
N ALA A 408 -11.34 12.46 25.75
CA ALA A 408 -9.99 12.31 26.31
C ALA A 408 -9.19 13.62 26.25
N SER A 409 -9.47 14.43 25.22
CA SER A 409 -8.94 15.78 25.04
C SER A 409 -7.40 15.87 25.13
N PRO A 410 -6.64 15.02 24.36
CA PRO A 410 -5.19 15.07 24.35
C PRO A 410 -4.69 16.47 23.95
N GLU A 411 -3.46 16.81 24.31
CA GLU A 411 -2.84 18.08 23.90
C GLU A 411 -2.55 18.09 22.40
N ARG A 412 -2.13 16.93 21.87
CA ARG A 412 -1.73 16.75 20.47
C ARG A 412 -2.35 15.48 19.89
N ILE A 413 -2.74 15.55 18.61
CA ILE A 413 -3.15 14.40 17.83
C ILE A 413 -2.28 14.38 16.58
N VAL A 414 -1.60 13.27 16.32
CA VAL A 414 -0.87 13.01 15.08
C VAL A 414 -1.69 12.03 14.23
N TYR A 415 -2.24 12.53 13.15
CA TYR A 415 -3.10 11.75 12.26
C TYR A 415 -2.35 11.38 10.98
N VAL A 416 -1.94 10.13 10.86
CA VAL A 416 -1.39 9.52 9.64
C VAL A 416 -2.53 8.94 8.80
N SER A 417 -2.52 9.16 7.48
CA SER A 417 -3.59 8.65 6.63
C SER A 417 -3.13 8.40 5.19
N CYS A 418 -3.52 7.26 4.65
CA CYS A 418 -3.37 6.94 3.22
C CYS A 418 -4.52 7.48 2.33
N ASN A 419 -5.50 8.17 2.93
CA ASN A 419 -6.65 8.75 2.23
C ASN A 419 -6.95 10.17 2.71
N PRO A 420 -6.43 11.20 2.05
CA PRO A 420 -6.66 12.59 2.44
C PRO A 420 -8.14 13.01 2.47
N ALA A 421 -9.01 12.34 1.72
CA ALA A 421 -10.44 12.69 1.70
C ALA A 421 -11.16 12.30 3.00
N THR A 422 -10.92 11.07 3.49
CA THR A 422 -11.48 10.64 4.78
C THR A 422 -10.80 11.33 5.95
N GLN A 423 -9.50 11.58 5.86
CA GLN A 423 -8.79 12.41 6.83
C GLN A 423 -9.42 13.81 6.94
N ALA A 424 -9.70 14.46 5.81
CA ALA A 424 -10.33 15.78 5.78
C ALA A 424 -11.70 15.79 6.48
N ARG A 425 -12.53 14.75 6.27
CA ARG A 425 -13.80 14.55 6.98
C ARG A 425 -13.57 14.49 8.49
N ASP A 426 -12.66 13.64 8.93
CA ASP A 426 -12.39 13.44 10.36
C ASP A 426 -11.82 14.69 11.02
N LEU A 427 -10.93 15.40 10.30
CA LEU A 427 -10.38 16.70 10.77
C LEU A 427 -11.48 17.74 10.96
N SER A 428 -12.52 17.76 10.13
CA SER A 428 -13.65 18.68 10.30
C SER A 428 -14.41 18.42 11.59
N LEU A 429 -14.51 17.17 12.03
CA LEU A 429 -15.13 16.79 13.32
C LEU A 429 -14.23 17.14 14.50
N LEU A 430 -12.92 16.88 14.38
CA LEU A 430 -11.93 17.23 15.41
C LEU A 430 -11.75 18.74 15.55
N ALA A 431 -12.07 19.54 14.54
CA ALA A 431 -11.98 20.99 14.55
C ALA A 431 -12.85 21.66 15.64
N ALA A 432 -13.78 20.94 16.26
CA ALA A 432 -14.52 21.41 17.42
C ALA A 432 -13.60 21.82 18.59
N LYS A 433 -12.51 21.06 18.83
CA LYS A 433 -11.56 21.31 19.92
C LYS A 433 -10.11 21.52 19.46
N TYR A 434 -9.81 21.22 18.20
CA TYR A 434 -8.44 21.23 17.68
C TYR A 434 -8.26 22.17 16.51
N LYS A 435 -7.04 22.66 16.33
CA LYS A 435 -6.58 23.35 15.12
C LYS A 435 -5.51 22.51 14.45
N VAL A 436 -5.47 22.56 13.12
CA VAL A 436 -4.37 21.99 12.35
C VAL A 436 -3.16 22.91 12.47
N GLU A 437 -2.03 22.35 12.94
CA GLU A 437 -0.78 23.10 13.14
C GLU A 437 0.24 22.82 12.05
N ARG A 438 0.34 21.56 11.59
CA ARG A 438 1.28 21.14 10.54
C ARG A 438 0.64 20.08 9.64
N VAL A 439 1.02 20.10 8.36
CA VAL A 439 0.59 19.09 7.35
C VAL A 439 1.80 18.68 6.53
N GLN A 440 2.13 17.38 6.51
CA GLN A 440 3.25 16.83 5.77
C GLN A 440 2.80 15.65 4.91
N PRO A 441 2.63 15.84 3.59
CA PRO A 441 2.48 14.72 2.66
C PRO A 441 3.79 13.91 2.53
N VAL A 442 3.66 12.60 2.40
CA VAL A 442 4.80 11.68 2.24
C VAL A 442 4.52 10.73 1.07
N ASP A 443 5.49 10.61 0.17
CA ASP A 443 5.40 9.66 -0.94
C ASP A 443 5.91 8.28 -0.54
N MET A 444 5.01 7.42 -0.10
CA MET A 444 5.31 6.00 0.20
C MET A 444 5.50 5.16 -1.06
N PHE A 445 4.88 5.55 -2.18
CA PHE A 445 4.78 4.73 -3.38
C PHE A 445 5.06 5.55 -4.65
N PRO A 446 6.35 5.78 -5.00
CA PRO A 446 6.74 6.40 -6.26
C PRO A 446 6.04 5.80 -7.47
N HIS A 447 5.75 6.62 -8.47
CA HIS A 447 5.04 6.26 -9.72
C HIS A 447 3.58 5.83 -9.53
N THR A 448 3.01 6.02 -8.34
CA THR A 448 1.57 5.84 -8.07
C THR A 448 0.96 7.16 -7.59
N HIS A 449 -0.36 7.24 -7.61
CA HIS A 449 -1.12 8.39 -7.10
C HIS A 449 -1.30 8.38 -5.57
N HIS A 450 -0.93 7.29 -4.92
CA HIS A 450 -1.09 7.17 -3.47
C HIS A 450 -0.17 8.14 -2.74
N VAL A 451 -0.72 8.80 -1.72
CA VAL A 451 -0.01 9.69 -0.83
C VAL A 451 -0.39 9.35 0.61
N GLU A 452 0.59 9.26 1.47
CA GLU A 452 0.39 9.29 2.91
C GLU A 452 0.45 10.75 3.37
N ASN A 453 -0.38 11.12 4.33
CA ASN A 453 -0.38 12.47 4.86
C ASN A 453 -0.38 12.46 6.38
N VAL A 454 0.55 13.17 6.99
CA VAL A 454 0.64 13.34 8.44
C VAL A 454 0.16 14.72 8.81
N VAL A 455 -0.82 14.78 9.72
CA VAL A 455 -1.37 16.04 10.23
C VAL A 455 -1.15 16.11 11.73
N LEU A 456 -0.56 17.22 12.19
CA LEU A 456 -0.52 17.57 13.59
C LEU A 456 -1.71 18.48 13.93
N LEU A 457 -2.52 18.01 14.89
CA LEU A 457 -3.55 18.83 15.51
C LEU A 457 -3.13 19.18 16.95
N VAL A 458 -3.36 20.42 17.32
CA VAL A 458 -3.10 20.93 18.67
C VAL A 458 -4.43 21.43 19.26
N ARG A 459 -4.66 21.10 20.54
CA ARG A 459 -5.85 21.53 21.25
C ARG A 459 -5.93 23.06 21.29
N LYS A 460 -7.10 23.61 21.02
CA LYS A 460 -7.38 25.05 21.18
C LYS A 460 -7.39 25.42 22.66
N GLU A 461 -6.93 26.63 22.96
CA GLU A 461 -7.02 27.24 24.29
C GLU A 461 -8.48 27.45 24.72
#